data_ea74d2889c5179e388fbc4cdf452768d
#
_entry.id   ea74d2889c5179e388fbc4cdf452768d
#
_cell.length_a   1.000
_cell.length_b   1.000
_cell.length_c   1.000
_cell.angle_alpha   90.00
_cell.angle_beta   90.00
_cell.angle_gamma   90.00
#
_symmetry.space_group_name_H-M   'P 1'
#
loop_
_entity.id
_entity.type
_entity.pdbx_description
1 polymer ?
#
loop_
_entity_poly.entity_id
_entity_poly.type
_entity_poly.pdbx_seq_one_letter_code
_entity_poly.pdbx_strand_id
1 'polypeptide(L)'
;MTSLNEALGHGPDDRLLIISATNLGQAHGANVAVYESIRTGLATTGSLMVPCPWSRDAASRYRGEDIGVQLTLNAELDRYRWGPVTMSPSLLDGDGGFPRTAEDLWDHADLDEVRRECRSQIERAILWGFDVTHLDAHLGALQRRPEFFDVFIDLACEFGLPICLPSADDEHAIGFPARDLAAEENILAADHVIAAKGRPTRAVIEAAIFDLQPGVTVLTVSPATDAPEIRGLDPDWSGRVEDYLVTSHDAGIRNLVERSGATLIGYRELRTAQRAAGGCRD
;
A
#
# COMPACT_ATOMS: atom_id res chain seq x y z
N MET A 1 -19.69 -14.06 12.37
CA MET A 1 -18.53 -13.14 12.48
C MET A 1 -19.06 -11.72 12.39
N THR A 2 -18.56 -10.81 13.21
CA THR A 2 -18.87 -9.37 13.10
C THR A 2 -18.31 -8.87 11.78
N SER A 3 -19.07 -8.09 11.01
CA SER A 3 -18.57 -7.52 9.75
C SER A 3 -17.45 -6.51 10.03
N LEU A 4 -16.61 -6.22 9.01
CA LEU A 4 -15.55 -5.22 9.16
C LEU A 4 -16.15 -3.85 9.51
N ASN A 5 -17.27 -3.47 8.90
CA ASN A 5 -17.99 -2.24 9.22
C ASN A 5 -18.37 -2.16 10.71
N GLU A 6 -18.94 -3.23 11.27
CA GLU A 6 -19.31 -3.28 12.69
C GLU A 6 -18.08 -3.20 13.60
N ALA A 7 -16.99 -3.86 13.22
CA ALA A 7 -15.72 -3.78 13.96
C ALA A 7 -15.15 -2.34 13.99
N LEU A 8 -15.43 -1.56 12.94
CA LEU A 8 -15.05 -0.14 12.83
C LEU A 8 -16.10 0.81 13.45
N GLY A 9 -17.22 0.29 13.97
CA GLY A 9 -18.29 1.09 14.58
C GLY A 9 -19.26 1.72 13.57
N HIS A 10 -19.30 1.20 12.35
CA HIS A 10 -20.22 1.61 11.29
C HIS A 10 -21.38 0.64 11.11
N GLY A 11 -22.43 1.09 10.41
CA GLY A 11 -23.57 0.22 10.04
C GLY A 11 -23.17 -0.83 9.00
N PRO A 12 -23.88 -1.99 8.96
CA PRO A 12 -23.54 -3.07 8.03
C PRO A 12 -23.67 -2.67 6.56
N ASP A 13 -24.51 -1.69 6.24
CA ASP A 13 -24.75 -1.21 4.88
C ASP A 13 -23.91 0.02 4.52
N ASP A 14 -23.08 0.52 5.45
CA ASP A 14 -22.22 1.67 5.20
C ASP A 14 -21.15 1.35 4.17
N ARG A 15 -20.83 2.35 3.33
CA ARG A 15 -19.83 2.26 2.29
C ARG A 15 -18.62 3.07 2.72
N LEU A 16 -17.55 2.37 3.07
CA LEU A 16 -16.32 2.98 3.55
C LEU A 16 -15.27 2.96 2.43
N LEU A 17 -14.62 4.08 2.20
CA LEU A 17 -13.65 4.21 1.12
C LEU A 17 -12.30 4.70 1.65
N ILE A 18 -11.26 3.93 1.36
CA ILE A 18 -9.86 4.29 1.55
C ILE A 18 -9.28 4.62 0.17
N ILE A 19 -8.70 5.80 0.00
CA ILE A 19 -7.92 6.15 -1.19
C ILE A 19 -6.45 6.14 -0.78
N SER A 20 -5.73 5.12 -1.24
CA SER A 20 -4.33 4.87 -0.86
C SER A 20 -3.37 5.38 -1.93
N ALA A 21 -2.52 6.35 -1.56
CA ALA A 21 -1.46 6.90 -2.41
C ALA A 21 -0.14 6.17 -2.14
N THR A 22 0.26 5.26 -3.03
CA THR A 22 1.44 4.41 -2.89
C THR A 22 2.73 5.07 -3.38
N ASN A 23 3.86 4.38 -3.21
CA ASN A 23 5.18 4.77 -3.71
C ASN A 23 5.78 6.04 -3.05
N LEU A 24 5.36 6.38 -1.82
CA LEU A 24 6.04 7.40 -1.02
C LEU A 24 7.50 6.97 -0.78
N GLY A 25 8.44 7.87 -0.95
CA GLY A 25 9.87 7.59 -0.80
C GLY A 25 10.58 7.19 -2.08
N GLN A 26 9.86 6.85 -3.16
CA GLN A 26 10.48 6.44 -4.41
C GLN A 26 11.25 7.60 -5.08
N ALA A 27 10.63 8.75 -5.24
CA ALA A 27 11.20 9.93 -5.88
C ALA A 27 10.69 11.22 -5.21
N HIS A 28 11.36 12.36 -5.42
CA HIS A 28 10.91 13.64 -4.88
C HIS A 28 9.49 13.99 -5.37
N GLY A 29 9.23 13.86 -6.67
CA GLY A 29 7.91 14.14 -7.24
C GLY A 29 6.80 13.24 -6.68
N ALA A 30 7.11 11.98 -6.34
CA ALA A 30 6.20 11.09 -5.64
C ALA A 30 5.92 11.57 -4.21
N ASN A 31 6.97 11.99 -3.46
CA ASN A 31 6.79 12.50 -2.09
C ASN A 31 5.89 13.73 -2.05
N VAL A 32 6.09 14.66 -2.99
CA VAL A 32 5.24 15.86 -3.09
C VAL A 32 3.80 15.48 -3.37
N ALA A 33 3.58 14.65 -4.39
CA ALA A 33 2.25 14.28 -4.84
C ALA A 33 1.47 13.48 -3.78
N VAL A 34 2.10 12.49 -3.13
CA VAL A 34 1.48 11.68 -2.07
C VAL A 34 1.05 12.55 -0.91
N TYR A 35 1.94 13.38 -0.37
CA TYR A 35 1.59 14.25 0.75
C TYR A 35 0.53 15.30 0.40
N GLU A 36 0.57 15.86 -0.79
CA GLU A 36 -0.45 16.81 -1.22
C GLU A 36 -1.81 16.13 -1.42
N SER A 37 -1.84 14.93 -2.02
CA SER A 37 -3.06 14.15 -2.17
C SER A 37 -3.72 13.81 -0.82
N ILE A 38 -2.92 13.57 0.23
CA ILE A 38 -3.44 13.31 1.57
C ILE A 38 -3.87 14.60 2.28
N ARG A 39 -3.07 15.66 2.22
CA ARG A 39 -3.31 16.89 3.00
C ARG A 39 -4.44 17.75 2.47
N THR A 40 -4.57 17.80 1.17
CA THR A 40 -5.51 18.71 0.48
C THR A 40 -6.36 18.03 -0.57
N GLY A 41 -6.02 16.79 -0.92
CA GLY A 41 -6.69 15.97 -1.92
C GLY A 41 -7.74 15.02 -1.34
N LEU A 42 -7.93 13.91 -2.03
CA LEU A 42 -8.88 12.85 -1.70
C LEU A 42 -8.22 11.63 -1.05
N ALA A 43 -6.89 11.50 -1.14
CA ALA A 43 -6.21 10.36 -0.53
C ALA A 43 -6.34 10.41 1.00
N THR A 44 -6.61 9.27 1.60
CA THR A 44 -6.80 9.14 3.05
C THR A 44 -5.60 8.50 3.72
N THR A 45 -4.77 7.82 2.95
CA THR A 45 -3.57 7.13 3.42
C THR A 45 -2.50 7.08 2.33
N GLY A 46 -1.29 6.71 2.71
CA GLY A 46 -0.21 6.39 1.78
C GLY A 46 0.69 5.28 2.29
N SER A 47 1.57 4.75 1.44
CA SER A 47 2.51 3.71 1.83
C SER A 47 3.95 4.03 1.42
N LEU A 48 4.89 3.88 2.39
CA LEU A 48 6.30 4.25 2.29
C LEU A 48 7.16 3.08 1.80
N MET A 49 7.94 3.31 0.75
CA MET A 49 9.00 2.42 0.26
C MET A 49 10.33 2.76 0.96
N VAL A 50 10.61 2.12 2.09
CA VAL A 50 11.77 2.42 2.94
C VAL A 50 13.13 2.29 2.24
N PRO A 51 13.39 1.28 1.38
CA PRO A 51 14.66 1.13 0.68
C PRO A 51 14.93 2.21 -0.37
N CYS A 52 13.91 2.92 -0.80
CA CYS A 52 14.04 3.89 -1.89
C CYS A 52 14.84 5.14 -1.50
N PRO A 53 15.59 5.75 -2.44
CA PRO A 53 16.52 6.85 -2.16
C PRO A 53 15.90 8.11 -1.56
N TRP A 54 14.59 8.35 -1.80
CA TRP A 54 13.90 9.54 -1.28
C TRP A 54 13.07 9.29 -0.01
N SER A 55 13.21 8.12 0.60
CA SER A 55 12.49 7.77 1.84
C SER A 55 12.85 8.68 3.03
N ARG A 56 14.09 9.16 3.11
CA ARG A 56 14.51 10.13 4.15
C ARG A 56 13.88 11.52 3.94
N ASP A 57 13.73 11.96 2.69
CA ASP A 57 12.98 13.19 2.38
C ASP A 57 11.51 13.03 2.77
N ALA A 58 10.91 11.88 2.45
CA ALA A 58 9.54 11.57 2.90
C ALA A 58 9.41 11.66 4.43
N ALA A 59 10.33 11.08 5.19
CA ALA A 59 10.35 11.16 6.64
C ALA A 59 10.45 12.62 7.16
N SER A 60 11.27 13.44 6.53
CA SER A 60 11.43 14.85 6.91
C SER A 60 10.15 15.69 6.72
N ARG A 61 9.29 15.26 5.80
CA ARG A 61 8.01 15.91 5.45
C ARG A 61 6.82 15.40 6.27
N TYR A 62 6.95 14.26 6.93
CA TYR A 62 5.89 13.64 7.71
C TYR A 62 5.38 14.57 8.82
N ARG A 63 4.04 14.64 8.99
CA ARG A 63 3.37 15.49 9.99
C ARG A 63 2.24 14.76 10.73
N GLY A 64 2.26 13.41 10.68
CA GLY A 64 1.26 12.57 11.35
C GLY A 64 0.15 12.07 10.41
N GLU A 65 0.36 12.14 9.10
CA GLU A 65 -0.53 11.55 8.10
C GLU A 65 -0.68 10.04 8.32
N ASP A 66 -1.75 9.45 7.80
CA ASP A 66 -1.94 8.00 7.80
C ASP A 66 -0.98 7.37 6.79
N ILE A 67 0.12 6.78 7.27
CA ILE A 67 1.16 6.18 6.41
C ILE A 67 1.47 4.77 6.89
N GLY A 68 1.36 3.81 5.96
CA GLY A 68 1.84 2.44 6.12
C GLY A 68 3.24 2.23 5.55
N VAL A 69 3.72 1.00 5.61
CA VAL A 69 4.96 0.58 4.96
C VAL A 69 4.63 -0.32 3.78
N GLN A 70 5.07 0.10 2.59
CA GLN A 70 5.06 -0.73 1.39
C GLN A 70 6.34 -1.57 1.39
N LEU A 71 6.23 -2.81 1.91
CA LEU A 71 7.35 -3.75 1.98
C LEU A 71 7.90 -3.98 0.58
N THR A 72 9.14 -3.59 0.38
CA THR A 72 9.76 -3.46 -0.92
C THR A 72 10.90 -4.45 -1.06
N LEU A 73 10.73 -5.41 -1.97
CA LEU A 73 11.71 -6.47 -2.29
C LEU A 73 12.06 -6.52 -3.78
N ASN A 74 11.53 -5.57 -4.56
CA ASN A 74 11.78 -5.44 -5.99
C ASN A 74 12.21 -4.03 -6.35
N ALA A 75 13.00 -3.89 -7.41
CA ALA A 75 13.41 -2.62 -8.00
C ALA A 75 13.29 -2.71 -9.52
N GLU A 76 12.07 -2.44 -10.02
CA GLU A 76 11.66 -2.68 -11.40
C GLU A 76 12.24 -1.71 -12.42
N LEU A 77 12.71 -0.53 -11.98
CA LEU A 77 13.20 0.52 -12.87
C LEU A 77 14.66 0.27 -13.30
N ASP A 78 14.95 0.26 -14.59
CA ASP A 78 16.28 -0.08 -15.11
C ASP A 78 17.40 0.88 -14.69
N ARG A 79 17.08 2.18 -14.64
CA ARG A 79 18.07 3.24 -14.43
C ARG A 79 18.06 3.81 -13.02
N TYR A 80 17.18 3.34 -12.18
CA TYR A 80 16.99 3.84 -10.83
C TYR A 80 16.76 2.67 -9.90
N ARG A 81 17.84 2.23 -9.27
CA ARG A 81 17.87 1.00 -8.51
C ARG A 81 17.95 1.28 -7.02
N TRP A 82 17.32 0.42 -6.25
CA TRP A 82 17.43 0.36 -4.80
C TRP A 82 17.61 -1.11 -4.37
N GLY A 83 18.13 -1.30 -3.17
CA GLY A 83 18.45 -2.61 -2.64
C GLY A 83 18.13 -2.73 -1.16
N PRO A 84 18.42 -3.89 -0.55
CA PRO A 84 18.12 -4.19 0.84
C PRO A 84 18.72 -3.15 1.79
N VAL A 85 17.99 -2.85 2.88
CA VAL A 85 18.51 -2.06 4.00
C VAL A 85 19.30 -2.92 4.99
N THR A 86 19.29 -4.23 4.79
CA THR A 86 20.02 -5.23 5.59
C THR A 86 21.07 -5.96 4.75
N MET A 87 21.92 -6.76 5.42
CA MET A 87 22.85 -7.68 4.76
C MET A 87 22.10 -8.95 4.34
N SER A 88 21.52 -8.92 3.15
CA SER A 88 20.66 -9.99 2.60
C SER A 88 21.08 -10.34 1.17
N PRO A 89 22.14 -11.15 0.99
CA PRO A 89 22.70 -11.44 -0.32
C PRO A 89 21.74 -12.20 -1.25
N SER A 90 20.81 -13.01 -0.73
CA SER A 90 19.83 -13.72 -1.55
C SER A 90 18.75 -12.76 -2.14
N LEU A 91 18.67 -11.52 -1.66
CA LEU A 91 17.76 -10.50 -2.15
C LEU A 91 18.40 -9.56 -3.20
N LEU A 92 19.63 -9.85 -3.62
CA LEU A 92 20.36 -9.03 -4.59
C LEU A 92 20.33 -9.69 -5.97
N ASP A 93 20.11 -8.87 -6.99
CA ASP A 93 20.38 -9.24 -8.37
C ASP A 93 21.86 -9.04 -8.74
N GLY A 94 22.23 -9.34 -10.00
CA GLY A 94 23.59 -9.20 -10.49
C GLY A 94 24.12 -7.76 -10.50
N ASP A 95 23.26 -6.75 -10.41
CA ASP A 95 23.60 -5.32 -10.37
C ASP A 95 23.70 -4.79 -8.93
N GLY A 96 23.43 -5.62 -7.91
CA GLY A 96 23.50 -5.26 -6.49
C GLY A 96 22.26 -4.51 -5.97
N GLY A 97 21.17 -4.48 -6.71
CA GLY A 97 19.85 -4.02 -6.27
C GLY A 97 18.91 -5.18 -5.97
N PHE A 98 17.69 -4.89 -5.55
CA PHE A 98 16.65 -5.91 -5.53
C PHE A 98 16.35 -6.45 -6.93
N PRO A 99 15.86 -7.71 -7.07
CA PRO A 99 15.37 -8.23 -8.34
C PRO A 99 14.30 -7.34 -8.98
N ARG A 100 14.24 -7.34 -10.31
CA ARG A 100 13.26 -6.50 -11.04
C ARG A 100 11.83 -7.02 -10.94
N THR A 101 11.67 -8.32 -10.87
CA THR A 101 10.37 -8.98 -10.86
C THR A 101 10.16 -9.80 -9.58
N ALA A 102 8.90 -10.06 -9.25
CA ALA A 102 8.58 -10.93 -8.12
C ALA A 102 9.01 -12.38 -8.39
N GLU A 103 8.90 -12.84 -9.64
CA GLU A 103 9.30 -14.18 -10.06
C GLU A 103 10.80 -14.41 -9.81
N ASP A 104 11.63 -13.45 -10.20
CA ASP A 104 13.09 -13.51 -9.99
C ASP A 104 13.45 -13.50 -8.49
N LEU A 105 12.73 -12.70 -7.69
CA LEU A 105 12.86 -12.73 -6.23
C LEU A 105 12.53 -14.13 -5.67
N TRP A 106 11.40 -14.70 -6.05
CA TRP A 106 10.94 -15.98 -5.52
C TRP A 106 11.85 -17.17 -5.84
N ASP A 107 12.58 -17.10 -6.95
CA ASP A 107 13.47 -18.17 -7.38
C ASP A 107 14.77 -18.24 -6.55
N HIS A 108 15.15 -17.14 -5.88
CA HIS A 108 16.46 -17.04 -5.23
C HIS A 108 16.41 -16.64 -3.75
N ALA A 109 15.30 -16.01 -3.29
CA ALA A 109 15.25 -15.41 -1.96
C ALA A 109 15.21 -16.47 -0.84
N ASP A 110 16.07 -16.29 0.15
CA ASP A 110 15.99 -16.98 1.43
C ASP A 110 14.93 -16.33 2.32
N LEU A 111 13.97 -17.10 2.83
CA LEU A 111 12.83 -16.58 3.59
C LEU A 111 13.24 -15.93 4.92
N ASP A 112 14.32 -16.36 5.56
CA ASP A 112 14.84 -15.73 6.76
C ASP A 112 15.43 -14.35 6.43
N GLU A 113 16.05 -14.20 5.26
CA GLU A 113 16.52 -12.91 4.75
C GLU A 113 15.36 -12.00 4.37
N VAL A 114 14.31 -12.52 3.73
CA VAL A 114 13.05 -11.80 3.44
C VAL A 114 12.44 -11.26 4.73
N ARG A 115 12.26 -12.11 5.74
CA ARG A 115 11.72 -11.74 7.05
C ARG A 115 12.55 -10.63 7.72
N ARG A 116 13.87 -10.81 7.78
CA ARG A 116 14.80 -9.85 8.38
C ARG A 116 14.75 -8.50 7.66
N GLU A 117 14.72 -8.51 6.33
CA GLU A 117 14.66 -7.29 5.52
C GLU A 117 13.33 -6.55 5.74
N CYS A 118 12.20 -7.24 5.59
CA CYS A 118 10.88 -6.64 5.76
C CYS A 118 10.68 -6.08 7.17
N ARG A 119 11.10 -6.83 8.20
CA ARG A 119 11.10 -6.35 9.59
C ARG A 119 11.91 -5.06 9.74
N SER A 120 13.12 -5.03 9.18
CA SER A 120 14.00 -3.86 9.25
C SER A 120 13.43 -2.64 8.52
N GLN A 121 12.64 -2.85 7.47
CA GLN A 121 11.92 -1.76 6.81
C GLN A 121 10.87 -1.15 7.74
N ILE A 122 10.07 -1.96 8.43
CA ILE A 122 9.06 -1.49 9.38
C ILE A 122 9.72 -0.75 10.54
N GLU A 123 10.72 -1.37 11.19
CA GLU A 123 11.45 -0.79 12.31
C GLU A 123 12.12 0.54 11.92
N ARG A 124 12.64 0.64 10.71
CA ARG A 124 13.27 1.86 10.20
C ARG A 124 12.26 2.98 9.96
N ALA A 125 11.07 2.68 9.47
CA ALA A 125 9.99 3.65 9.35
C ALA A 125 9.60 4.19 10.73
N ILE A 126 9.43 3.30 11.72
CA ILE A 126 9.14 3.68 13.11
C ILE A 126 10.27 4.54 13.69
N LEU A 127 11.53 4.16 13.50
CA LEU A 127 12.69 4.93 13.95
C LEU A 127 12.75 6.34 13.33
N TRP A 128 12.26 6.50 12.10
CA TRP A 128 12.16 7.81 11.45
C TRP A 128 10.96 8.63 11.90
N GLY A 129 10.16 8.11 12.83
CA GLY A 129 9.04 8.81 13.45
C GLY A 129 7.68 8.59 12.80
N PHE A 130 7.56 7.66 11.85
CA PHE A 130 6.25 7.31 11.31
C PHE A 130 5.41 6.52 12.33
N ASP A 131 4.16 6.93 12.49
CA ASP A 131 3.13 6.14 13.15
C ASP A 131 2.53 5.15 12.13
N VAL A 132 3.24 4.05 11.89
CA VAL A 132 2.91 3.07 10.83
C VAL A 132 1.50 2.53 11.02
N THR A 133 0.65 2.64 9.99
CA THR A 133 -0.78 2.33 10.08
C THR A 133 -1.17 1.00 9.44
N HIS A 134 -0.43 0.51 8.46
CA HIS A 134 -0.70 -0.75 7.75
C HIS A 134 0.55 -1.26 7.02
N LEU A 135 0.47 -2.49 6.54
CA LEU A 135 1.45 -3.05 5.63
C LEU A 135 0.85 -3.26 4.23
N ASP A 136 1.64 -2.93 3.23
CA ASP A 136 1.41 -3.18 1.82
C ASP A 136 2.60 -3.93 1.23
N ALA A 137 2.49 -4.53 0.06
CA ALA A 137 3.58 -5.23 -0.62
C ALA A 137 3.82 -4.66 -2.02
N HIS A 138 5.01 -4.12 -2.24
CA HIS A 138 5.40 -3.60 -3.54
C HIS A 138 5.33 -4.70 -4.62
N LEU A 139 4.65 -4.42 -5.73
CA LEU A 139 4.39 -5.36 -6.84
C LEU A 139 3.74 -6.69 -6.42
N GLY A 140 3.16 -6.76 -5.22
CA GLY A 140 2.54 -7.97 -4.69
C GLY A 140 3.52 -9.09 -4.35
N ALA A 141 4.81 -8.78 -4.17
CA ALA A 141 5.86 -9.77 -3.96
C ALA A 141 5.63 -10.71 -2.76
N LEU A 142 5.03 -10.18 -1.69
CA LEU A 142 4.69 -10.97 -0.49
C LEU A 142 3.27 -11.55 -0.51
N GLN A 143 2.46 -11.26 -1.53
CA GLN A 143 1.04 -11.60 -1.55
C GLN A 143 0.69 -12.72 -2.52
N ARG A 144 1.63 -13.15 -3.37
CA ARG A 144 1.34 -14.03 -4.51
C ARG A 144 1.93 -15.42 -4.40
N ARG A 145 2.67 -15.72 -3.33
CA ARG A 145 3.18 -17.06 -2.97
C ARG A 145 2.95 -17.35 -1.50
N PRO A 146 2.46 -18.55 -1.13
CA PRO A 146 2.10 -18.88 0.26
C PRO A 146 3.25 -18.67 1.24
N GLU A 147 4.45 -19.12 0.94
CA GLU A 147 5.62 -19.03 1.82
C GLU A 147 6.07 -17.59 2.09
N PHE A 148 5.87 -16.68 1.12
CA PHE A 148 6.10 -15.25 1.30
C PHE A 148 4.94 -14.58 2.03
N PHE A 149 3.72 -15.07 1.81
CA PHE A 149 2.54 -14.60 2.50
C PHE A 149 2.58 -14.93 3.98
N ASP A 150 3.12 -16.10 4.37
CA ASP A 150 3.35 -16.45 5.78
C ASP A 150 4.25 -15.41 6.46
N VAL A 151 5.33 -14.97 5.80
CA VAL A 151 6.20 -13.90 6.32
C VAL A 151 5.43 -12.59 6.48
N PHE A 152 4.54 -12.28 5.53
CA PHE A 152 3.73 -11.06 5.56
C PHE A 152 2.74 -11.06 6.74
N ILE A 153 2.04 -12.17 6.95
CA ILE A 153 1.12 -12.40 8.07
C ILE A 153 1.86 -12.30 9.42
N ASP A 154 2.98 -13.00 9.57
CA ASP A 154 3.77 -12.98 10.80
C ASP A 154 4.22 -11.57 11.18
N LEU A 155 4.64 -10.76 10.21
CA LEU A 155 5.03 -9.37 10.46
C LEU A 155 3.81 -8.49 10.79
N ALA A 156 2.67 -8.71 10.14
CA ALA A 156 1.43 -8.02 10.45
C ALA A 156 0.99 -8.30 11.89
N CYS A 157 1.11 -9.55 12.33
CA CYS A 157 0.87 -9.96 13.71
C CYS A 157 1.84 -9.31 14.69
N GLU A 158 3.13 -9.42 14.42
CA GLU A 158 4.18 -8.90 15.29
C GLU A 158 4.03 -7.39 15.58
N PHE A 159 3.68 -6.61 14.55
CA PHE A 159 3.52 -5.16 14.68
C PHE A 159 2.08 -4.71 14.97
N GLY A 160 1.11 -5.64 14.97
CA GLY A 160 -0.31 -5.35 15.18
C GLY A 160 -0.86 -4.41 14.11
N LEU A 161 -0.62 -4.73 12.84
CA LEU A 161 -0.95 -3.91 11.68
C LEU A 161 -1.92 -4.62 10.73
N PRO A 162 -2.98 -3.95 10.25
CA PRO A 162 -3.78 -4.43 9.14
C PRO A 162 -2.96 -4.48 7.85
N ILE A 163 -3.41 -5.27 6.89
CA ILE A 163 -2.70 -5.48 5.62
C ILE A 163 -3.54 -5.05 4.41
N CYS A 164 -2.84 -4.63 3.34
CA CYS A 164 -3.41 -4.60 2.01
C CYS A 164 -3.40 -6.02 1.44
N LEU A 165 -4.53 -6.45 0.86
CA LEU A 165 -4.64 -7.72 0.13
C LEU A 165 -4.85 -7.45 -1.37
N PRO A 166 -4.58 -8.43 -2.25
CA PRO A 166 -4.95 -8.33 -3.65
C PRO A 166 -6.47 -8.25 -3.83
N SER A 167 -6.93 -7.87 -5.02
CA SER A 167 -8.35 -7.96 -5.37
C SER A 167 -8.83 -9.41 -5.31
N ALA A 168 -10.15 -9.64 -5.20
CA ALA A 168 -10.70 -10.99 -5.19
C ALA A 168 -10.39 -11.76 -6.49
N ASP A 169 -10.34 -11.07 -7.63
CA ASP A 169 -9.96 -11.67 -8.91
C ASP A 169 -8.48 -12.08 -8.93
N ASP A 170 -7.60 -11.22 -8.40
CA ASP A 170 -6.17 -11.54 -8.26
C ASP A 170 -5.95 -12.68 -7.26
N GLU A 171 -6.69 -12.71 -6.13
CA GLU A 171 -6.62 -13.79 -5.15
C GLU A 171 -7.02 -15.13 -5.76
N HIS A 172 -8.05 -15.15 -6.59
CA HIS A 172 -8.42 -16.36 -7.32
C HIS A 172 -7.30 -16.82 -8.28
N ALA A 173 -6.61 -15.87 -8.90
CA ALA A 173 -5.51 -16.17 -9.82
C ALA A 173 -4.24 -16.70 -9.12
N ILE A 174 -3.96 -16.25 -7.90
CA ILE A 174 -2.81 -16.73 -7.10
C ILE A 174 -3.03 -18.13 -6.48
N GLY A 175 -4.28 -18.56 -6.32
CA GLY A 175 -4.63 -19.94 -6.01
C GLY A 175 -4.51 -20.37 -4.55
N PHE A 176 -4.45 -19.43 -3.58
CA PHE A 176 -4.58 -19.71 -2.16
C PHE A 176 -5.47 -18.67 -1.45
N PRO A 177 -6.14 -19.01 -0.32
CA PRO A 177 -7.15 -18.18 0.32
C PRO A 177 -6.52 -17.13 1.25
N ALA A 178 -5.90 -16.10 0.68
CA ALA A 178 -5.16 -15.09 1.42
C ALA A 178 -6.04 -14.34 2.46
N ARG A 179 -7.30 -14.06 2.11
CA ARG A 179 -8.27 -13.39 3.02
C ARG A 179 -8.63 -14.27 4.21
N ASP A 180 -8.88 -15.56 3.96
CA ASP A 180 -9.22 -16.51 5.03
C ASP A 180 -8.05 -16.68 5.99
N LEU A 181 -6.82 -16.83 5.47
CA LEU A 181 -5.60 -16.92 6.29
C LEU A 181 -5.39 -15.67 7.15
N ALA A 182 -5.58 -14.47 6.59
CA ALA A 182 -5.48 -13.24 7.36
C ALA A 182 -6.58 -13.18 8.45
N ALA A 183 -7.81 -13.60 8.13
CA ALA A 183 -8.93 -13.60 9.07
C ALA A 183 -8.73 -14.64 10.20
N GLU A 184 -8.13 -15.79 9.93
CA GLU A 184 -7.76 -16.80 10.94
C GLU A 184 -6.81 -16.22 12.01
N GLU A 185 -5.92 -15.33 11.62
CA GLU A 185 -5.00 -14.62 12.52
C GLU A 185 -5.57 -13.30 13.10
N ASN A 186 -6.84 -12.99 12.85
CA ASN A 186 -7.50 -11.72 13.22
C ASN A 186 -6.83 -10.47 12.63
N ILE A 187 -6.19 -10.60 11.48
CA ILE A 187 -5.64 -9.46 10.74
C ILE A 187 -6.76 -8.84 9.91
N LEU A 188 -6.97 -7.54 10.08
CA LEU A 188 -7.97 -6.82 9.30
C LEU A 188 -7.41 -6.45 7.92
N ALA A 189 -8.26 -6.64 6.91
CA ALA A 189 -8.03 -6.21 5.54
C ALA A 189 -9.33 -5.69 4.93
N ALA A 190 -9.24 -4.83 3.92
CA ALA A 190 -10.42 -4.31 3.24
C ALA A 190 -11.19 -5.41 2.48
N ASP A 191 -12.52 -5.25 2.40
CA ASP A 191 -13.40 -6.19 1.71
C ASP A 191 -13.17 -6.16 0.19
N HIS A 192 -12.95 -4.95 -0.36
CA HIS A 192 -12.80 -4.72 -1.80
C HIS A 192 -11.53 -3.94 -2.10
N VAL A 193 -10.82 -4.33 -3.16
CA VAL A 193 -9.59 -3.65 -3.60
C VAL A 193 -9.68 -3.33 -5.08
N ILE A 194 -9.40 -2.08 -5.44
CA ILE A 194 -9.41 -1.55 -6.80
C ILE A 194 -8.08 -0.84 -7.04
N ALA A 195 -7.35 -1.22 -8.10
CA ALA A 195 -6.13 -0.56 -8.51
C ALA A 195 -6.36 0.30 -9.76
N ALA A 196 -5.92 1.55 -9.74
CA ALA A 196 -5.97 2.42 -10.92
C ALA A 196 -4.86 2.13 -11.94
N LYS A 197 -3.76 1.53 -11.53
CA LYS A 197 -2.57 1.28 -12.34
C LYS A 197 -2.90 0.78 -13.76
N GLY A 198 -2.35 1.47 -14.78
CA GLY A 198 -2.55 1.16 -16.20
C GLY A 198 -3.92 1.51 -16.76
N ARG A 199 -4.76 2.24 -16.01
CA ARG A 199 -6.09 2.71 -16.43
C ARG A 199 -6.26 4.19 -16.13
N PRO A 200 -7.08 4.95 -16.88
CA PRO A 200 -7.35 6.34 -16.57
C PRO A 200 -7.98 6.47 -15.17
N THR A 201 -7.29 7.14 -14.26
CA THR A 201 -7.63 7.25 -12.84
C THR A 201 -9.02 7.83 -12.61
N ARG A 202 -9.36 8.87 -13.38
CA ARG A 202 -10.69 9.46 -13.32
C ARG A 202 -11.79 8.43 -13.59
N ALA A 203 -11.65 7.67 -14.66
CA ALA A 203 -12.65 6.66 -15.03
C ALA A 203 -12.74 5.52 -14.00
N VAL A 204 -11.60 5.15 -13.38
CA VAL A 204 -11.57 4.13 -12.32
C VAL A 204 -12.32 4.64 -11.08
N ILE A 205 -12.10 5.87 -10.65
CA ILE A 205 -12.81 6.44 -9.49
C ILE A 205 -14.31 6.58 -9.78
N GLU A 206 -14.68 7.07 -10.98
CA GLU A 206 -16.08 7.19 -11.38
C GLU A 206 -16.79 5.82 -11.34
N ALA A 207 -16.17 4.78 -11.88
CA ALA A 207 -16.71 3.42 -11.86
C ALA A 207 -16.78 2.84 -10.43
N ALA A 208 -15.73 3.03 -9.63
CA ALA A 208 -15.68 2.58 -8.24
C ALA A 208 -16.79 3.21 -7.38
N ILE A 209 -17.02 4.51 -7.54
CA ILE A 209 -18.08 5.21 -6.81
C ILE A 209 -19.47 4.79 -7.28
N PHE A 210 -19.64 4.53 -8.59
CA PHE A 210 -20.94 4.08 -9.13
C PHE A 210 -21.33 2.68 -8.60
N ASP A 211 -20.35 1.79 -8.48
CA ASP A 211 -20.56 0.38 -8.04
C ASP A 211 -20.07 0.12 -6.61
N LEU A 212 -19.97 1.15 -5.78
CA LEU A 212 -19.46 1.02 -4.42
C LEU A 212 -20.37 0.15 -3.56
N GLN A 213 -19.85 -0.97 -3.12
CA GLN A 213 -20.57 -1.94 -2.30
C GLN A 213 -20.48 -1.58 -0.80
N PRO A 214 -21.42 -2.07 0.05
CA PRO A 214 -21.24 -2.05 1.50
C PRO A 214 -19.93 -2.71 1.92
N GLY A 215 -19.30 -2.20 2.96
CA GLY A 215 -17.99 -2.66 3.43
C GLY A 215 -16.89 -1.63 3.18
N VAL A 216 -15.66 -2.04 3.37
CA VAL A 216 -14.45 -1.22 3.17
C VAL A 216 -13.87 -1.48 1.79
N THR A 217 -13.86 -0.45 0.95
CA THR A 217 -13.20 -0.47 -0.37
C THR A 217 -11.88 0.30 -0.30
N VAL A 218 -10.79 -0.30 -0.76
CA VAL A 218 -9.52 0.38 -1.00
C VAL A 218 -9.34 0.63 -2.49
N LEU A 219 -9.08 1.90 -2.84
CA LEU A 219 -8.68 2.30 -4.18
C LEU A 219 -7.23 2.78 -4.13
N THR A 220 -6.35 2.12 -4.90
CA THR A 220 -4.92 2.45 -4.94
C THR A 220 -4.55 3.29 -6.15
N VAL A 221 -3.77 4.34 -5.91
CA VAL A 221 -3.16 5.24 -6.90
C VAL A 221 -1.67 5.39 -6.60
N SER A 222 -0.88 5.79 -7.61
CA SER A 222 0.57 5.98 -7.47
C SER A 222 0.98 7.39 -7.92
N PRO A 223 0.54 8.45 -7.22
CA PRO A 223 0.67 9.82 -7.70
C PRO A 223 2.12 10.30 -7.75
N ALA A 224 2.43 11.09 -8.77
CA ALA A 224 3.68 11.83 -8.87
C ALA A 224 3.43 13.19 -9.55
N THR A 225 4.20 14.22 -9.16
CA THR A 225 4.18 15.50 -9.88
C THR A 225 4.86 15.37 -11.24
N ASP A 226 4.45 16.20 -12.19
CA ASP A 226 5.11 16.30 -13.50
C ASP A 226 6.51 16.94 -13.36
N ALA A 227 7.50 16.10 -13.15
CA ALA A 227 8.89 16.50 -12.92
C ALA A 227 9.86 15.76 -13.84
N PRO A 228 11.01 16.37 -14.22
CA PRO A 228 11.98 15.75 -15.12
C PRO A 228 12.49 14.39 -14.65
N GLU A 229 12.68 14.20 -13.33
CA GLU A 229 13.11 12.92 -12.79
C GLU A 229 12.04 11.84 -12.97
N ILE A 230 10.77 12.14 -12.75
CA ILE A 230 9.67 11.18 -12.94
C ILE A 230 9.56 10.76 -14.41
N ARG A 231 9.63 11.73 -15.33
CA ARG A 231 9.64 11.45 -16.79
C ARG A 231 10.83 10.62 -17.23
N GLY A 232 11.98 10.79 -16.59
CA GLY A 232 13.21 10.06 -16.92
C GLY A 232 13.31 8.67 -16.29
N LEU A 233 12.60 8.42 -15.19
CA LEU A 233 12.68 7.20 -14.41
C LEU A 233 11.57 6.19 -14.74
N ASP A 234 10.34 6.65 -14.88
CA ASP A 234 9.16 5.81 -14.94
C ASP A 234 8.51 5.85 -16.33
N PRO A 235 8.45 4.72 -17.05
CA PRO A 235 7.74 4.66 -18.32
C PRO A 235 6.26 5.05 -18.22
N ASP A 236 5.62 4.83 -17.07
CA ASP A 236 4.21 5.18 -16.80
C ASP A 236 4.05 6.55 -16.11
N TRP A 237 5.04 7.43 -16.25
CA TRP A 237 5.04 8.74 -15.61
C TRP A 237 3.75 9.55 -15.84
N SER A 238 3.15 9.44 -17.01
CA SER A 238 1.95 10.20 -17.38
C SER A 238 0.72 9.72 -16.61
N GLY A 239 0.58 8.41 -16.38
CA GLY A 239 -0.47 7.84 -15.54
C GLY A 239 -0.33 8.29 -14.09
N ARG A 240 0.89 8.34 -13.57
CA ARG A 240 1.16 8.84 -12.22
C ARG A 240 0.85 10.34 -12.05
N VAL A 241 1.12 11.13 -13.09
CA VAL A 241 0.73 12.55 -13.09
C VAL A 241 -0.79 12.70 -13.13
N GLU A 242 -1.48 11.85 -13.91
CA GLU A 242 -2.96 11.80 -13.89
C GLU A 242 -3.48 11.44 -12.50
N ASP A 243 -2.91 10.41 -11.84
CA ASP A 243 -3.25 10.03 -10.46
C ASP A 243 -3.18 11.25 -9.52
N TYR A 244 -2.10 12.00 -9.59
CA TYR A 244 -1.92 13.21 -8.78
C TYR A 244 -2.95 14.29 -9.10
N LEU A 245 -3.14 14.61 -10.38
CA LEU A 245 -4.08 15.66 -10.79
C LEU A 245 -5.51 15.32 -10.40
N VAL A 246 -5.91 14.07 -10.58
CA VAL A 246 -7.27 13.61 -10.24
C VAL A 246 -7.49 13.59 -8.73
N THR A 247 -6.55 13.07 -7.96
CA THR A 247 -6.72 12.96 -6.50
C THR A 247 -6.57 14.30 -5.78
N SER A 248 -5.77 15.24 -6.30
CA SER A 248 -5.49 16.51 -5.61
C SER A 248 -6.26 17.70 -6.17
N HIS A 249 -6.54 17.74 -7.48
CA HIS A 249 -7.00 18.97 -8.14
C HIS A 249 -8.32 18.83 -8.89
N ASP A 250 -8.87 17.63 -9.08
CA ASP A 250 -10.14 17.45 -9.79
C ASP A 250 -11.36 17.71 -8.90
N ALA A 251 -11.91 18.92 -9.00
CA ALA A 251 -13.10 19.31 -8.26
C ALA A 251 -14.35 18.47 -8.64
N GLY A 252 -14.43 17.94 -9.86
CA GLY A 252 -15.53 17.09 -10.31
C GLY A 252 -15.52 15.75 -9.60
N ILE A 253 -14.34 15.13 -9.49
CA ILE A 253 -14.17 13.86 -8.74
C ILE A 253 -14.38 14.09 -7.24
N ARG A 254 -13.89 15.18 -6.67
CA ARG A 254 -14.16 15.53 -5.27
C ARG A 254 -15.67 15.61 -4.99
N ASN A 255 -16.41 16.36 -5.79
CA ASN A 255 -17.85 16.47 -5.68
C ASN A 255 -18.57 15.11 -5.87
N LEU A 256 -18.06 14.26 -6.75
CA LEU A 256 -18.63 12.93 -6.97
C LEU A 256 -18.49 12.07 -5.70
N VAL A 257 -17.29 12.02 -5.11
CA VAL A 257 -17.02 11.30 -3.86
C VAL A 257 -17.88 11.83 -2.72
N GLU A 258 -17.94 13.15 -2.53
CA GLU A 258 -18.76 13.78 -1.48
C GLU A 258 -20.26 13.47 -1.60
N ARG A 259 -20.78 13.33 -2.83
CA ARG A 259 -22.20 13.04 -3.08
C ARG A 259 -22.52 11.55 -3.12
N SER A 260 -21.55 10.69 -3.13
CA SER A 260 -21.74 9.24 -3.22
C SER A 260 -22.36 8.61 -1.97
N GLY A 261 -22.29 9.31 -0.84
CA GLY A 261 -22.64 8.77 0.47
C GLY A 261 -21.57 7.85 1.05
N ALA A 262 -20.40 7.74 0.40
CA ALA A 262 -19.25 7.04 0.95
C ALA A 262 -18.62 7.84 2.10
N THR A 263 -18.22 7.13 3.16
CA THR A 263 -17.40 7.70 4.24
C THR A 263 -15.93 7.44 3.95
N LEU A 264 -15.13 8.52 3.84
CA LEU A 264 -13.69 8.40 3.70
C LEU A 264 -13.06 8.04 5.05
N ILE A 265 -12.29 6.95 5.09
CA ILE A 265 -11.56 6.47 6.27
C ILE A 265 -10.10 6.19 5.90
N GLY A 266 -9.25 6.01 6.92
CA GLY A 266 -7.84 5.59 6.75
C GLY A 266 -7.57 4.22 7.34
N TYR A 267 -6.36 3.71 7.14
CA TYR A 267 -5.93 2.46 7.77
C TYR A 267 -5.72 2.59 9.29
N ARG A 268 -5.54 3.80 9.79
CA ARG A 268 -5.44 4.04 11.24
C ARG A 268 -6.67 3.55 11.99
N GLU A 269 -7.84 3.66 11.40
CA GLU A 269 -9.10 3.17 11.97
C GLU A 269 -9.10 1.64 12.04
N LEU A 270 -8.68 0.95 10.96
CA LEU A 270 -8.54 -0.50 10.95
C LEU A 270 -7.51 -0.96 12.00
N ARG A 271 -6.34 -0.31 12.06
CA ARG A 271 -5.32 -0.62 13.07
C ARG A 271 -5.85 -0.47 14.49
N THR A 272 -6.60 0.58 14.74
CA THR A 272 -7.18 0.84 16.07
C THR A 272 -8.18 -0.26 16.43
N ALA A 273 -9.06 -0.65 15.52
CA ALA A 273 -10.02 -1.73 15.71
C ALA A 273 -9.32 -3.09 15.92
N GLN A 274 -8.31 -3.42 15.10
CA GLN A 274 -7.54 -4.67 15.23
C GLN A 274 -6.87 -4.77 16.60
N ARG A 275 -6.21 -3.72 17.06
CA ARG A 275 -5.57 -3.68 18.37
C ARG A 275 -6.58 -3.76 19.54
N ALA A 276 -7.75 -3.15 19.39
CA ALA A 276 -8.81 -3.22 20.37
C ALA A 276 -9.41 -4.63 20.50
N ALA A 277 -9.44 -5.39 19.41
CA ALA A 277 -9.90 -6.79 19.36
C ALA A 277 -8.87 -7.80 19.93
N GLY A 278 -7.70 -7.35 20.39
CA GLY A 278 -6.65 -8.18 21.00
C GLY A 278 -5.52 -8.58 20.06
N GLY A 279 -5.53 -8.11 18.81
CA GLY A 279 -4.50 -8.46 17.82
C GLY A 279 -4.56 -9.91 17.35
N CYS A 280 -3.44 -10.43 16.86
CA CYS A 280 -3.32 -11.81 16.40
C CYS A 280 -3.50 -12.83 17.54
N ARG A 281 -3.91 -14.04 17.17
CA ARG A 281 -4.01 -15.16 18.11
C ARG A 281 -2.61 -15.61 18.56
N ASP A 282 -2.43 -15.85 19.86
CA ASP A 282 -1.22 -16.43 20.46
C ASP A 282 -1.03 -17.90 20.03
#